data_de5a4d20354839eb56af08140aea6626
#
_entry.id   de5a4d20354839eb56af08140aea6626
#
_cell.length_a   1.000
_cell.length_b   1.000
_cell.length_c   1.000
_cell.angle_alpha   90.00
_cell.angle_beta   90.00
_cell.angle_gamma   90.00
#
_symmetry.space_group_name_H-M   'P 1'
#
loop_
_entity.id
_entity.type
_entity.pdbx_description
1 polymer ?
#
loop_
_entity_poly.entity_id
_entity_poly.type
_entity_poly.pdbx_seq_one_letter_code
_entity_poly.pdbx_strand_id
1 'polypeptide(L)'
;MTRFIIGLLLTLFLSQLASAKRILPVKVEPVIYRGVRYVAPNDDGRRGYVEAWSIGTNKKLWELTIFTNRIDPKLEEDVQWVFVKTLIIHDGRLVVTSESGMTYQVNVNTKEITQSNSRSSPSPGATSDLPDAAKKALTNGPVGRKYDLSFHMNPSYLEGDFNGDGKMDVAALVKERSTGKVGVAIVSGTTGKVTILGAGIGIGNGGDDFEWMDSWQVYSKARPAHAIHEASVPHFRGEALLVEKSEAASALIYWNGKRYVWSQQGD
;
A
#
# COMPACT_ATOMS: atom_id res chain seq x y z
N MET A 1 20.18 73.83 27.10
CA MET A 1 18.86 73.30 26.67
C MET A 1 19.07 72.42 25.46
N THR A 2 19.22 71.13 25.66
CA THR A 2 19.53 70.15 24.61
C THR A 2 18.28 69.31 24.35
N ARG A 3 17.69 69.44 23.16
CA ARG A 3 16.51 68.67 22.76
C ARG A 3 16.94 67.34 22.14
N PHE A 4 16.61 66.21 22.77
CA PHE A 4 16.72 64.89 22.22
C PHE A 4 15.49 64.61 21.33
N ILE A 5 15.74 64.32 20.02
CA ILE A 5 14.75 63.82 19.08
C ILE A 5 14.88 62.30 19.10
N ILE A 6 13.86 61.63 19.62
CA ILE A 6 13.71 60.18 19.57
C ILE A 6 13.05 59.84 18.24
N GLY A 7 13.87 59.31 17.29
CA GLY A 7 13.36 58.77 16.04
C GLY A 7 12.77 57.36 16.26
N LEU A 8 11.46 57.23 16.05
CA LEU A 8 10.74 55.96 16.08
C LEU A 8 10.96 55.24 14.75
N LEU A 9 11.82 54.19 14.76
CA LEU A 9 12.02 53.34 13.59
C LEU A 9 10.88 52.29 13.55
N LEU A 10 9.93 52.51 12.64
CA LEU A 10 8.83 51.58 12.38
C LEU A 10 9.35 50.50 11.42
N THR A 11 9.78 49.35 11.94
CA THR A 11 10.13 48.17 11.13
C THR A 11 8.86 47.50 10.63
N LEU A 12 8.56 47.67 9.36
CA LEU A 12 7.55 46.87 8.65
C LEU A 12 8.06 45.45 8.52
N PHE A 13 7.50 44.54 9.29
CA PHE A 13 7.60 43.09 9.02
C PHE A 13 6.69 42.80 7.82
N LEU A 14 7.26 42.72 6.62
CA LEU A 14 6.63 41.98 5.52
C LEU A 14 6.70 40.48 5.84
N SER A 15 5.61 39.94 6.35
CA SER A 15 5.40 38.49 6.34
C SER A 15 5.30 38.05 4.88
N GLN A 16 6.39 37.48 4.36
CA GLN A 16 6.34 36.73 3.12
C GLN A 16 5.48 35.49 3.41
N LEU A 17 4.26 35.48 2.91
CA LEU A 17 3.46 34.28 2.75
C LEU A 17 4.23 33.38 1.77
N ALA A 18 4.99 32.44 2.30
CA ALA A 18 5.57 31.37 1.50
C ALA A 18 4.40 30.61 0.90
N SER A 19 4.13 30.80 -0.38
CA SER A 19 3.20 29.97 -1.15
C SER A 19 3.78 28.56 -1.14
N ALA A 20 3.19 27.68 -0.35
CA ALA A 20 3.59 26.29 -0.31
C ALA A 20 3.17 25.63 -1.62
N LYS A 21 4.09 25.61 -2.59
CA LYS A 21 3.87 24.97 -3.87
C LYS A 21 3.65 23.49 -3.63
N ARG A 22 2.53 22.94 -4.11
CA ARG A 22 2.21 21.52 -3.95
C ARG A 22 3.34 20.65 -4.54
N ILE A 23 3.73 19.62 -3.80
CA ILE A 23 4.60 18.56 -4.29
C ILE A 23 3.83 17.78 -5.36
N LEU A 24 4.47 17.43 -6.49
CA LEU A 24 3.87 16.62 -7.54
C LEU A 24 3.36 15.30 -6.95
N PRO A 25 2.21 14.79 -7.44
CA PRO A 25 1.66 13.53 -6.93
C PRO A 25 2.64 12.38 -7.14
N VAL A 26 2.68 11.46 -6.18
CA VAL A 26 3.46 10.23 -6.29
C VAL A 26 2.96 9.44 -7.50
N LYS A 27 3.87 8.93 -8.30
CA LYS A 27 3.54 8.06 -9.43
C LYS A 27 2.88 6.78 -8.92
N VAL A 28 1.64 6.53 -9.35
CA VAL A 28 0.92 5.32 -9.01
C VAL A 28 1.39 4.18 -9.91
N GLU A 29 1.78 3.07 -9.31
CA GLU A 29 2.19 1.89 -10.07
C GLU A 29 0.97 1.24 -10.74
N PRO A 30 1.10 0.91 -12.04
CA PRO A 30 0.05 0.22 -12.76
C PRO A 30 -0.22 -1.18 -12.21
N VAL A 31 -1.48 -1.60 -12.23
CA VAL A 31 -1.90 -2.95 -11.85
C VAL A 31 -2.30 -3.73 -13.10
N ILE A 32 -1.87 -4.98 -13.19
CA ILE A 32 -2.22 -5.88 -14.29
C ILE A 32 -3.20 -6.94 -13.79
N TYR A 33 -4.34 -7.06 -14.47
CA TYR A 33 -5.33 -8.09 -14.16
C TYR A 33 -6.03 -8.57 -15.44
N ARG A 34 -6.04 -9.88 -15.68
CA ARG A 34 -6.68 -10.55 -16.85
C ARG A 34 -6.33 -9.91 -18.19
N GLY A 35 -5.05 -9.60 -18.42
CA GLY A 35 -4.57 -9.03 -19.69
C GLY A 35 -4.88 -7.53 -19.87
N VAL A 36 -5.35 -6.86 -18.82
CA VAL A 36 -5.61 -5.42 -18.78
C VAL A 36 -4.68 -4.75 -17.79
N ARG A 37 -4.06 -3.65 -18.20
CA ARG A 37 -3.25 -2.77 -17.36
C ARG A 37 -4.11 -1.59 -16.92
N TYR A 38 -4.25 -1.40 -15.61
CA TYR A 38 -4.94 -0.27 -14.99
C TYR A 38 -3.92 0.77 -14.55
N VAL A 39 -4.16 2.03 -14.88
CA VAL A 39 -3.26 3.16 -14.62
C VAL A 39 -4.06 4.29 -13.99
N ALA A 40 -3.49 4.99 -13.02
CA ALA A 40 -4.00 6.28 -12.54
C ALA A 40 -2.99 7.37 -12.96
N PRO A 41 -3.26 8.17 -14.00
CA PRO A 41 -2.31 9.14 -14.52
C PRO A 41 -2.00 10.29 -13.56
N ASN A 42 -2.95 10.67 -12.69
CA ASN A 42 -2.83 11.78 -11.75
C ASN A 42 -2.43 13.13 -12.40
N ASP A 43 -2.90 13.38 -13.61
CA ASP A 43 -2.65 14.60 -14.39
C ASP A 43 -3.80 15.60 -14.35
N ASP A 44 -4.93 15.23 -13.74
CA ASP A 44 -6.10 16.08 -13.53
C ASP A 44 -6.36 16.27 -12.03
N GLY A 45 -6.02 17.43 -11.51
CA GLY A 45 -6.19 17.74 -10.08
C GLY A 45 -7.65 17.86 -9.62
N ARG A 46 -8.62 17.93 -10.55
CA ARG A 46 -10.05 18.05 -10.23
C ARG A 46 -10.74 16.72 -10.03
N ARG A 47 -10.13 15.62 -10.46
CA ARG A 47 -10.68 14.27 -10.34
C ARG A 47 -9.59 13.21 -10.15
N GLY A 48 -9.92 12.15 -9.43
CA GLY A 48 -9.18 10.90 -9.47
C GLY A 48 -9.82 9.95 -10.47
N TYR A 49 -9.05 9.43 -11.44
CA TYR A 49 -9.57 8.54 -12.45
C TYR A 49 -8.59 7.40 -12.78
N VAL A 50 -9.11 6.38 -13.43
CA VAL A 50 -8.36 5.19 -13.84
C VAL A 50 -8.58 4.95 -15.33
N GLU A 51 -7.52 4.61 -16.03
CA GLU A 51 -7.52 4.12 -17.39
C GLU A 51 -7.26 2.61 -17.43
N ALA A 52 -7.96 1.89 -18.27
CA ALA A 52 -7.72 0.48 -18.57
C ALA A 52 -7.17 0.33 -19.98
N TRP A 53 -6.06 -0.38 -20.10
CA TRP A 53 -5.35 -0.59 -21.36
C TRP A 53 -5.18 -2.09 -21.63
N SER A 54 -5.47 -2.51 -22.87
CA SER A 54 -5.18 -3.88 -23.30
C SER A 54 -3.67 -4.09 -23.39
N ILE A 55 -3.13 -5.10 -22.72
CA ILE A 55 -1.69 -5.43 -22.83
C ILE A 55 -1.35 -5.92 -24.23
N GLY A 56 -2.20 -6.76 -24.85
CA GLY A 56 -1.92 -7.35 -26.14
C GLY A 56 -1.93 -6.34 -27.29
N THR A 57 -2.78 -5.31 -27.23
CA THR A 57 -2.93 -4.32 -28.33
C THR A 57 -2.40 -2.94 -27.97
N ASN A 58 -2.06 -2.70 -26.71
CA ASN A 58 -1.70 -1.40 -26.13
C ASN A 58 -2.72 -0.28 -26.44
N LYS A 59 -4.01 -0.64 -26.58
CA LYS A 59 -5.10 0.31 -26.80
C LYS A 59 -5.83 0.59 -25.49
N LYS A 60 -6.21 1.85 -25.26
CA LYS A 60 -7.09 2.22 -24.15
C LYS A 60 -8.46 1.60 -24.37
N LEU A 61 -8.92 0.82 -23.39
CA LEU A 61 -10.23 0.15 -23.42
C LEU A 61 -11.32 1.05 -22.86
N TRP A 62 -11.03 1.72 -21.74
CA TRP A 62 -11.93 2.65 -21.08
C TRP A 62 -11.18 3.57 -20.10
N GLU A 63 -11.86 4.62 -19.72
CA GLU A 63 -11.48 5.56 -18.67
C GLU A 63 -12.67 5.71 -17.71
N LEU A 64 -12.40 5.80 -16.42
CA LEU A 64 -13.45 5.92 -15.40
C LEU A 64 -13.03 6.92 -14.32
N THR A 65 -13.82 7.97 -14.13
CA THR A 65 -13.67 8.87 -13.00
C THR A 65 -14.16 8.17 -11.73
N ILE A 66 -13.30 8.07 -10.73
CA ILE A 66 -13.56 7.40 -9.47
C ILE A 66 -14.13 8.37 -8.44
N PHE A 67 -13.56 9.57 -8.37
CA PHE A 67 -14.01 10.66 -7.50
C PHE A 67 -13.70 12.03 -8.13
N THR A 68 -14.40 13.05 -7.66
CA THR A 68 -14.17 14.45 -8.04
C THR A 68 -13.79 15.26 -6.81
N ASN A 69 -12.84 16.17 -6.98
CA ASN A 69 -12.43 17.09 -5.93
C ASN A 69 -13.36 18.32 -5.91
N ARG A 70 -13.89 18.62 -4.74
CA ARG A 70 -14.68 19.84 -4.55
C ARG A 70 -13.71 21.00 -4.33
N ILE A 71 -13.64 21.91 -5.30
CA ILE A 71 -12.75 23.06 -5.28
C ILE A 71 -13.50 24.27 -4.72
N ASP A 72 -12.99 24.87 -3.64
CA ASP A 72 -13.46 26.16 -3.15
C ASP A 72 -12.74 27.29 -3.95
N PRO A 73 -13.47 28.13 -4.71
CA PRO A 73 -12.86 29.18 -5.51
C PRO A 73 -12.22 30.31 -4.70
N LYS A 74 -12.37 30.30 -3.37
CA LYS A 74 -11.73 31.26 -2.46
C LYS A 74 -10.34 30.84 -2.01
N LEU A 75 -9.94 29.60 -2.28
CA LEU A 75 -8.64 29.03 -1.92
C LEU A 75 -7.83 28.73 -3.18
N GLU A 76 -6.52 28.62 -3.03
CA GLU A 76 -5.66 28.14 -4.12
C GLU A 76 -6.11 26.76 -4.57
N GLU A 77 -6.24 26.56 -5.88
CA GLU A 77 -6.84 25.34 -6.45
C GLU A 77 -5.95 24.11 -6.22
N ASP A 78 -4.66 24.25 -6.46
CA ASP A 78 -3.70 23.13 -6.43
C ASP A 78 -3.52 22.52 -5.03
N VAL A 79 -3.68 23.29 -3.97
CA VAL A 79 -3.62 22.79 -2.59
C VAL A 79 -4.85 21.94 -2.20
N GLN A 80 -5.91 22.00 -3.01
CA GLN A 80 -7.16 21.26 -2.79
C GLN A 80 -7.23 19.97 -3.61
N TRP A 81 -6.27 19.75 -4.50
CA TRP A 81 -6.25 18.54 -5.31
C TRP A 81 -5.99 17.29 -4.45
N VAL A 82 -6.73 16.26 -4.72
CA VAL A 82 -6.55 14.91 -4.14
C VAL A 82 -6.36 13.95 -5.30
N PHE A 83 -5.29 13.21 -5.29
CA PHE A 83 -4.96 12.24 -6.33
C PHE A 83 -5.21 10.80 -5.89
N VAL A 84 -5.15 9.87 -6.82
CA VAL A 84 -5.08 8.44 -6.52
C VAL A 84 -3.71 8.15 -5.90
N LYS A 85 -3.70 7.48 -4.76
CA LYS A 85 -2.50 7.06 -4.04
C LYS A 85 -2.06 5.65 -4.43
N THR A 86 -3.02 4.71 -4.50
CA THR A 86 -2.74 3.31 -4.83
C THR A 86 -3.82 2.69 -5.69
N LEU A 87 -3.41 1.70 -6.50
CA LEU A 87 -4.27 0.77 -7.22
C LEU A 87 -3.89 -0.64 -6.82
N ILE A 88 -4.88 -1.47 -6.47
CA ILE A 88 -4.68 -2.91 -6.25
C ILE A 88 -5.86 -3.70 -6.82
N ILE A 89 -5.67 -4.99 -7.12
CA ILE A 89 -6.78 -5.91 -7.37
C ILE A 89 -7.04 -6.70 -6.09
N HIS A 90 -8.30 -6.71 -5.69
CA HIS A 90 -8.79 -7.48 -4.55
C HIS A 90 -10.14 -8.09 -4.91
N ASP A 91 -10.31 -9.40 -4.70
CA ASP A 91 -11.53 -10.15 -5.07
C ASP A 91 -12.04 -9.88 -6.50
N GLY A 92 -11.12 -9.74 -7.45
CA GLY A 92 -11.47 -9.46 -8.85
C GLY A 92 -12.00 -8.05 -9.10
N ARG A 93 -11.98 -7.17 -8.09
CA ARG A 93 -12.31 -5.75 -8.17
C ARG A 93 -11.04 -4.91 -8.17
N LEU A 94 -11.07 -3.77 -8.83
CA LEU A 94 -10.01 -2.78 -8.71
C LEU A 94 -10.31 -1.90 -7.49
N VAL A 95 -9.39 -1.90 -6.54
CA VAL A 95 -9.47 -1.04 -5.34
C VAL A 95 -8.59 0.17 -5.57
N VAL A 96 -9.17 1.34 -5.44
CA VAL A 96 -8.53 2.64 -5.65
C VAL A 96 -8.52 3.40 -4.33
N THR A 97 -7.34 3.74 -3.81
CA THR A 97 -7.23 4.57 -2.61
C THR A 97 -6.75 5.96 -2.99
N SER A 98 -7.41 6.99 -2.49
CA SER A 98 -7.01 8.38 -2.68
C SER A 98 -6.00 8.84 -1.62
N GLU A 99 -5.31 9.95 -1.87
CA GLU A 99 -4.41 10.60 -0.88
C GLU A 99 -5.14 11.00 0.41
N SER A 100 -6.45 11.28 0.32
CA SER A 100 -7.28 11.56 1.50
C SER A 100 -7.66 10.31 2.31
N GLY A 101 -7.18 9.12 1.89
CA GLY A 101 -7.47 7.83 2.56
C GLY A 101 -8.84 7.23 2.21
N MET A 102 -9.58 7.82 1.27
CA MET A 102 -10.84 7.25 0.80
C MET A 102 -10.58 6.07 -0.11
N THR A 103 -11.33 4.99 0.07
CA THR A 103 -11.20 3.77 -0.72
C THR A 103 -12.45 3.52 -1.56
N TYR A 104 -12.24 3.16 -2.82
CA TYR A 104 -13.27 2.87 -3.80
C TYR A 104 -13.03 1.50 -4.40
N GLN A 105 -14.06 0.68 -4.48
CA GLN A 105 -14.02 -0.59 -5.18
C GLN A 105 -14.71 -0.45 -6.53
N VAL A 106 -14.02 -0.84 -7.60
CA VAL A 106 -14.52 -0.77 -8.97
C VAL A 106 -14.69 -2.18 -9.52
N ASN A 107 -15.89 -2.51 -9.93
CA ASN A 107 -16.11 -3.71 -10.72
C ASN A 107 -15.56 -3.48 -12.14
N VAL A 108 -14.48 -4.15 -12.50
CA VAL A 108 -13.79 -3.94 -13.78
C VAL A 108 -14.64 -4.28 -15.00
N ASN A 109 -15.67 -5.11 -14.87
CA ASN A 109 -16.57 -5.49 -15.95
C ASN A 109 -17.74 -4.51 -16.09
N THR A 110 -18.45 -4.21 -15.00
CA THR A 110 -19.63 -3.32 -15.01
C THR A 110 -19.26 -1.85 -14.86
N LYS A 111 -18.04 -1.55 -14.38
CA LYS A 111 -17.56 -0.20 -14.04
C LYS A 111 -18.34 0.47 -12.88
N GLU A 112 -19.08 -0.33 -12.15
CA GLU A 112 -19.76 0.12 -10.95
C GLU A 112 -18.75 0.46 -9.87
N ILE A 113 -18.90 1.64 -9.25
CA ILE A 113 -18.06 2.14 -8.17
C ILE A 113 -18.83 2.04 -6.86
N THR A 114 -18.25 1.38 -5.87
CA THR A 114 -18.73 1.38 -4.49
C THR A 114 -17.71 2.10 -3.62
N GLN A 115 -18.12 3.15 -2.94
CA GLN A 115 -17.25 3.88 -2.01
C GLN A 115 -17.32 3.20 -0.63
N SER A 116 -16.15 2.88 -0.08
CA SER A 116 -15.98 2.50 1.32
C SER A 116 -15.53 3.72 2.12
N ASN A 117 -16.36 4.19 3.03
CA ASN A 117 -16.00 5.27 3.95
C ASN A 117 -15.08 4.71 5.06
N SER A 118 -13.83 4.44 4.75
CA SER A 118 -12.84 4.00 5.74
C SER A 118 -12.28 5.19 6.52
N ARG A 119 -13.16 5.96 7.20
CA ARG A 119 -12.78 6.84 8.32
C ARG A 119 -12.91 6.12 9.66
N SER A 120 -12.91 4.82 9.67
CA SER A 120 -12.92 4.05 10.92
C SER A 120 -11.54 3.49 11.17
N SER A 121 -10.98 3.82 12.31
CA SER A 121 -10.09 2.91 13.05
C SER A 121 -10.55 1.48 12.84
N PRO A 122 -9.65 0.48 12.74
CA PRO A 122 -10.03 -0.89 12.44
C PRO A 122 -11.16 -1.33 13.38
N SER A 123 -12.35 -1.47 12.80
CA SER A 123 -13.51 -1.98 13.52
C SER A 123 -13.29 -3.48 13.76
N PRO A 124 -13.72 -4.05 14.88
CA PRO A 124 -13.58 -5.49 15.18
C PRO A 124 -14.19 -6.45 14.14
N GLY A 125 -14.76 -5.94 13.04
CA GLY A 125 -15.35 -6.72 11.94
C GLY A 125 -14.44 -7.02 10.75
N ALA A 126 -13.18 -6.54 10.73
CA ALA A 126 -12.24 -6.74 9.61
C ALA A 126 -11.80 -8.22 9.41
N THR A 127 -12.13 -9.10 10.36
CA THR A 127 -11.94 -10.55 10.21
C THR A 127 -12.88 -11.19 9.21
N SER A 128 -13.94 -10.48 8.75
CA SER A 128 -14.94 -11.05 7.84
C SER A 128 -14.44 -11.23 6.41
N ASP A 129 -13.42 -10.46 5.99
CA ASP A 129 -13.00 -10.40 4.59
C ASP A 129 -11.87 -11.36 4.25
N LEU A 130 -11.20 -11.93 5.25
CA LEU A 130 -10.19 -12.97 5.03
C LEU A 130 -10.84 -14.23 4.46
N PRO A 131 -10.24 -14.87 3.42
CA PRO A 131 -10.71 -16.17 2.95
C PRO A 131 -10.86 -17.17 4.09
N ASP A 132 -11.98 -17.91 4.14
CA ASP A 132 -12.32 -18.79 5.27
C ASP A 132 -11.21 -19.78 5.65
N ALA A 133 -10.52 -20.33 4.65
CA ALA A 133 -9.41 -21.26 4.87
C ALA A 133 -8.24 -20.58 5.60
N ALA A 134 -7.89 -19.36 5.18
CA ALA A 134 -6.82 -18.58 5.80
C ALA A 134 -7.23 -18.12 7.21
N LYS A 135 -8.46 -17.64 7.38
CA LYS A 135 -9.02 -17.29 8.68
C LYS A 135 -8.94 -18.46 9.65
N LYS A 136 -9.40 -19.64 9.23
CA LYS A 136 -9.32 -20.86 10.06
C LYS A 136 -7.89 -21.23 10.44
N ALA A 137 -6.94 -21.14 9.49
CA ALA A 137 -5.53 -21.45 9.74
C ALA A 137 -4.88 -20.46 10.73
N LEU A 138 -5.26 -19.19 10.69
CA LEU A 138 -4.68 -18.12 11.51
C LEU A 138 -5.33 -18.00 12.90
N THR A 139 -6.62 -18.35 13.03
CA THR A 139 -7.33 -18.18 14.31
C THR A 139 -7.36 -19.47 15.17
N ASN A 140 -7.09 -20.62 14.56
CA ASN A 140 -7.18 -21.91 15.26
C ASN A 140 -5.79 -22.50 15.54
N GLY A 141 -5.78 -23.52 16.39
CA GLY A 141 -4.59 -24.32 16.68
C GLY A 141 -3.45 -23.52 17.35
N PRO A 142 -2.19 -23.92 17.11
CA PRO A 142 -1.03 -23.27 17.73
C PRO A 142 -0.84 -21.82 17.29
N VAL A 143 -1.16 -21.50 16.03
CA VAL A 143 -1.04 -20.12 15.48
C VAL A 143 -2.01 -19.20 16.20
N GLY A 144 -3.30 -19.53 16.24
CA GLY A 144 -4.32 -18.69 16.89
C GLY A 144 -4.16 -18.58 18.41
N ARG A 145 -3.41 -19.50 19.05
CA ARG A 145 -3.05 -19.34 20.48
C ARG A 145 -1.91 -18.34 20.70
N LYS A 146 -1.00 -18.20 19.74
CA LYS A 146 0.19 -17.37 19.87
C LYS A 146 0.05 -16.00 19.25
N TYR A 147 -0.75 -15.89 18.19
CA TYR A 147 -0.88 -14.67 17.39
C TYR A 147 -2.34 -14.21 17.30
N ASP A 148 -2.53 -12.91 17.31
CA ASP A 148 -3.78 -12.24 16.93
C ASP A 148 -3.65 -11.69 15.50
N LEU A 149 -4.75 -11.66 14.75
CA LEU A 149 -4.79 -10.91 13.49
C LEU A 149 -4.64 -9.42 13.78
N SER A 150 -3.87 -8.72 12.95
CA SER A 150 -3.65 -7.29 13.01
C SER A 150 -4.22 -6.61 11.77
N PHE A 151 -4.94 -5.51 11.95
CA PHE A 151 -5.65 -4.80 10.89
C PHE A 151 -5.24 -3.33 10.82
N HIS A 152 -4.03 -3.01 11.24
CA HIS A 152 -3.55 -1.62 11.27
C HIS A 152 -3.16 -1.07 9.89
N MET A 153 -3.11 -1.92 8.87
CA MET A 153 -2.81 -1.53 7.49
C MET A 153 -3.96 -1.86 6.52
N ASN A 154 -4.02 -1.15 5.43
CA ASN A 154 -4.94 -1.39 4.33
C ASN A 154 -4.16 -1.60 3.02
N PRO A 155 -4.37 -2.74 2.32
CA PRO A 155 -5.32 -3.81 2.64
C PRO A 155 -4.92 -4.60 3.90
N SER A 156 -5.91 -5.21 4.57
CA SER A 156 -5.68 -6.01 5.78
C SER A 156 -5.05 -7.37 5.52
N TYR A 157 -5.09 -7.83 4.26
CA TYR A 157 -4.42 -9.04 3.76
C TYR A 157 -4.12 -8.88 2.27
N LEU A 158 -3.24 -9.72 1.76
CA LEU A 158 -2.85 -9.81 0.35
C LEU A 158 -3.02 -11.24 -0.14
N GLU A 159 -3.41 -11.38 -1.41
CA GLU A 159 -3.45 -12.66 -2.10
C GLU A 159 -2.43 -12.68 -3.24
N GLY A 160 -1.70 -13.80 -3.36
CA GLY A 160 -0.69 -13.99 -4.40
C GLY A 160 -0.09 -15.38 -4.34
N ASP A 161 0.54 -15.83 -5.40
CA ASP A 161 1.32 -17.08 -5.41
C ASP A 161 2.71 -16.81 -4.82
N PHE A 162 2.79 -16.68 -3.49
CA PHE A 162 4.02 -16.28 -2.80
C PHE A 162 5.09 -17.39 -2.73
N ASN A 163 4.72 -18.64 -2.97
CA ASN A 163 5.64 -19.77 -2.94
C ASN A 163 5.97 -20.35 -4.33
N GLY A 164 5.28 -19.89 -5.38
CA GLY A 164 5.50 -20.27 -6.77
C GLY A 164 4.97 -21.67 -7.12
N ASP A 165 3.93 -22.15 -6.42
CA ASP A 165 3.29 -23.44 -6.68
C ASP A 165 2.07 -23.34 -7.62
N GLY A 166 1.72 -22.14 -8.07
CA GLY A 166 0.61 -21.85 -8.97
C GLY A 166 -0.74 -21.75 -8.27
N LYS A 167 -0.77 -21.72 -6.94
CA LYS A 167 -1.99 -21.50 -6.14
C LYS A 167 -1.90 -20.19 -5.39
N MET A 168 -3.07 -19.59 -5.14
CA MET A 168 -3.15 -18.36 -4.37
C MET A 168 -2.91 -18.65 -2.89
N ASP A 169 -1.89 -18.02 -2.34
CA ASP A 169 -1.59 -17.96 -0.90
C ASP A 169 -2.23 -16.69 -0.33
N VAL A 170 -2.36 -16.62 0.99
CA VAL A 170 -2.86 -15.44 1.71
C VAL A 170 -1.80 -14.96 2.68
N ALA A 171 -1.39 -13.70 2.55
CA ALA A 171 -0.56 -13.00 3.53
C ALA A 171 -1.44 -12.08 4.39
N ALA A 172 -1.36 -12.21 5.71
CA ALA A 172 -2.10 -11.39 6.65
C ALA A 172 -1.17 -10.88 7.76
N LEU A 173 -1.45 -9.69 8.28
CA LEU A 173 -0.71 -9.16 9.41
C LEU A 173 -1.12 -9.85 10.70
N VAL A 174 -0.13 -10.17 11.52
CA VAL A 174 -0.32 -10.80 12.83
C VAL A 174 0.48 -10.09 13.91
N LYS A 175 -0.01 -10.18 15.14
CA LYS A 175 0.63 -9.64 16.34
C LYS A 175 0.87 -10.75 17.35
N GLU A 176 2.09 -10.92 17.79
CA GLU A 176 2.40 -11.91 18.83
C GLU A 176 1.85 -11.44 20.19
N ARG A 177 1.07 -12.29 20.84
CA ARG A 177 0.36 -11.95 22.08
C ARG A 177 1.28 -11.61 23.25
N SER A 178 2.41 -12.29 23.33
CA SER A 178 3.32 -12.17 24.48
C SER A 178 4.20 -10.91 24.41
N THR A 179 4.62 -10.52 23.22
CA THR A 179 5.58 -9.42 23.01
C THR A 179 4.94 -8.19 22.39
N GLY A 180 3.79 -8.35 21.74
CA GLY A 180 3.16 -7.30 20.97
C GLY A 180 3.81 -7.04 19.60
N LYS A 181 4.86 -7.79 19.23
CA LYS A 181 5.55 -7.64 17.95
C LYS A 181 4.65 -7.99 16.78
N VAL A 182 4.75 -7.21 15.73
CA VAL A 182 3.97 -7.37 14.49
C VAL A 182 4.78 -8.13 13.44
N GLY A 183 4.10 -8.85 12.57
CA GLY A 183 4.70 -9.55 11.44
C GLY A 183 3.66 -9.96 10.41
N VAL A 184 4.11 -10.77 9.46
CA VAL A 184 3.28 -11.33 8.38
C VAL A 184 3.16 -12.84 8.55
N ALA A 185 1.94 -13.34 8.49
CA ALA A 185 1.63 -14.75 8.36
C ALA A 185 1.27 -15.05 6.91
N ILE A 186 1.98 -15.98 6.27
CA ILE A 186 1.65 -16.47 4.92
C ILE A 186 1.02 -17.86 5.06
N VAL A 187 -0.22 -17.98 4.57
CA VAL A 187 -0.99 -19.22 4.55
C VAL A 187 -0.91 -19.82 3.14
N SER A 188 -0.31 -20.99 2.99
CA SER A 188 -0.24 -21.66 1.69
C SER A 188 -1.62 -22.11 1.22
N GLY A 189 -2.02 -21.70 0.02
CA GLY A 189 -3.28 -22.11 -0.60
C GLY A 189 -3.35 -23.59 -0.94
N THR A 190 -2.20 -24.24 -1.14
CA THR A 190 -2.12 -25.69 -1.42
C THR A 190 -2.23 -26.52 -0.16
N THR A 191 -1.53 -26.14 0.92
CA THR A 191 -1.37 -27.00 2.11
C THR A 191 -2.05 -26.47 3.36
N GLY A 192 -2.45 -25.20 3.38
CA GLY A 192 -2.93 -24.49 4.58
C GLY A 192 -1.83 -24.26 5.63
N LYS A 193 -0.56 -24.58 5.31
CA LYS A 193 0.57 -24.34 6.22
C LYS A 193 0.76 -22.84 6.41
N VAL A 194 0.96 -22.43 7.65
CA VAL A 194 1.25 -21.06 8.02
C VAL A 194 2.74 -20.87 8.24
N THR A 195 3.31 -19.84 7.61
CA THR A 195 4.68 -19.39 7.85
C THR A 195 4.61 -17.99 8.44
N ILE A 196 5.27 -17.76 9.58
CA ILE A 196 5.34 -16.45 10.26
C ILE A 196 6.69 -15.80 9.97
N LEU A 197 6.65 -14.52 9.66
CA LEU A 197 7.80 -13.66 9.36
C LEU A 197 7.64 -12.36 10.18
N GLY A 198 8.63 -11.94 10.91
CA GLY A 198 8.43 -10.95 11.96
C GLY A 198 7.65 -11.54 13.13
N ALA A 199 6.93 -10.75 13.90
CA ALA A 199 6.16 -11.18 15.06
C ALA A 199 6.97 -12.08 16.01
N GLY A 200 8.20 -11.68 16.31
CA GLY A 200 9.17 -12.42 17.13
C GLY A 200 10.07 -13.40 16.34
N ILE A 201 9.91 -13.53 15.03
CA ILE A 201 10.73 -14.38 14.16
C ILE A 201 11.51 -13.50 13.17
N GLY A 202 12.82 -13.40 13.36
CA GLY A 202 13.67 -12.53 12.52
C GLY A 202 13.77 -12.99 11.07
N ILE A 203 13.78 -12.02 10.13
CA ILE A 203 14.03 -12.26 8.72
C ILE A 203 14.97 -11.20 8.14
N GLY A 204 16.23 -11.56 7.91
CA GLY A 204 17.22 -10.66 7.34
C GLY A 204 17.29 -9.30 8.07
N ASN A 205 17.46 -8.22 7.32
CA ASN A 205 17.50 -6.86 7.87
C ASN A 205 16.11 -6.33 8.30
N GLY A 206 15.03 -7.05 7.98
CA GLY A 206 13.69 -6.69 8.44
C GLY A 206 13.47 -6.86 9.93
N GLY A 207 14.40 -7.55 10.62
CA GLY A 207 14.28 -7.82 12.04
C GLY A 207 13.16 -8.81 12.36
N ASP A 208 12.67 -8.76 13.59
CA ASP A 208 11.62 -9.63 14.11
C ASP A 208 10.34 -8.89 14.50
N ASP A 209 10.26 -7.59 14.18
CA ASP A 209 9.11 -6.74 14.45
C ASP A 209 8.84 -5.82 13.25
N PHE A 210 7.67 -5.93 12.65
CA PHE A 210 7.27 -5.17 11.47
C PHE A 210 6.30 -4.01 11.81
N GLU A 211 6.24 -3.57 13.05
CA GLU A 211 5.45 -2.39 13.47
C GLU A 211 5.88 -1.11 12.71
N TRP A 212 7.10 -1.08 12.19
CA TRP A 212 7.63 0.03 11.41
C TRP A 212 6.98 0.21 10.03
N MET A 213 6.37 -0.86 9.46
CA MET A 213 5.73 -0.79 8.14
C MET A 213 4.50 0.10 8.17
N ASP A 214 4.31 0.88 7.11
CA ASP A 214 3.10 1.66 6.85
C ASP A 214 2.47 1.39 5.48
N SER A 215 3.15 0.61 4.64
CA SER A 215 2.64 0.16 3.34
C SER A 215 3.11 -1.26 3.02
N TRP A 216 2.27 -2.02 2.33
CA TRP A 216 2.62 -3.31 1.77
C TRP A 216 1.77 -3.65 0.55
N GLN A 217 2.32 -4.42 -0.38
CA GLN A 217 1.63 -4.84 -1.59
C GLN A 217 2.24 -6.10 -2.20
N VAL A 218 1.51 -6.72 -3.13
CA VAL A 218 2.05 -7.81 -3.94
C VAL A 218 3.01 -7.25 -4.98
N TYR A 219 4.21 -7.83 -5.05
CA TYR A 219 5.21 -7.51 -6.05
C TYR A 219 5.27 -8.61 -7.09
N SER A 220 4.86 -8.28 -8.32
CA SER A 220 4.82 -9.24 -9.41
C SER A 220 6.21 -9.72 -9.80
N LYS A 221 6.36 -11.04 -10.00
CA LYS A 221 7.61 -11.65 -10.51
C LYS A 221 8.04 -11.15 -11.89
N ALA A 222 7.14 -10.51 -12.64
CA ALA A 222 7.46 -9.91 -13.93
C ALA A 222 8.16 -8.55 -13.82
N ARG A 223 8.22 -7.96 -12.62
CA ARG A 223 8.91 -6.69 -12.37
C ARG A 223 10.38 -6.95 -12.03
N PRO A 224 11.31 -6.14 -12.57
CA PRO A 224 12.72 -6.26 -12.19
C PRO A 224 12.89 -5.85 -10.72
N ALA A 225 13.47 -6.74 -9.91
CA ALA A 225 13.92 -6.41 -8.57
C ALA A 225 15.32 -5.77 -8.63
N HIS A 226 15.63 -4.94 -7.65
CA HIS A 226 16.96 -4.39 -7.46
C HIS A 226 17.68 -5.18 -6.36
N ALA A 227 19.02 -5.19 -6.41
CA ALA A 227 19.83 -5.71 -5.33
C ALA A 227 20.59 -4.54 -4.71
N ILE A 228 20.22 -4.18 -3.47
CA ILE A 228 20.98 -3.21 -2.68
C ILE A 228 21.73 -4.02 -1.62
N HIS A 229 23.03 -3.87 -1.60
CA HIS A 229 23.95 -4.61 -0.71
C HIS A 229 23.92 -6.13 -0.86
N GLU A 230 23.38 -6.68 -1.97
CA GLU A 230 23.35 -8.09 -2.26
C GLU A 230 24.28 -8.43 -3.46
N ALA A 231 24.85 -9.63 -3.45
CA ALA A 231 25.75 -10.10 -4.51
C ALA A 231 24.99 -10.41 -5.83
N SER A 232 23.68 -10.54 -5.80
CA SER A 232 22.85 -10.88 -6.96
C SER A 232 21.43 -10.35 -6.82
N VAL A 233 20.82 -10.06 -7.98
CA VAL A 233 19.39 -9.70 -8.06
C VAL A 233 18.53 -10.87 -7.53
N PRO A 234 17.51 -10.59 -6.68
CA PRO A 234 16.62 -11.61 -6.17
C PRO A 234 15.93 -12.41 -7.27
N HIS A 235 16.01 -13.73 -7.19
CA HIS A 235 15.25 -14.65 -8.04
C HIS A 235 14.14 -15.31 -7.23
N PHE A 236 12.91 -14.85 -7.43
CA PHE A 236 11.75 -15.42 -6.76
C PHE A 236 10.89 -16.27 -7.71
N ARG A 237 10.42 -17.41 -7.22
CA ARG A 237 9.63 -18.37 -8.01
C ARG A 237 8.20 -17.93 -8.22
N GLY A 238 7.62 -17.32 -7.21
CA GLY A 238 6.27 -16.77 -7.21
C GLY A 238 6.25 -15.25 -7.21
N GLU A 239 5.25 -14.69 -6.63
CA GLU A 239 5.17 -13.25 -6.32
C GLU A 239 5.90 -12.96 -5.00
N ALA A 240 6.27 -11.72 -4.78
CA ALA A 240 6.87 -11.27 -3.53
C ALA A 240 5.94 -10.32 -2.78
N LEU A 241 6.20 -10.10 -1.51
CA LEU A 241 5.62 -9.01 -0.74
C LEU A 241 6.59 -7.83 -0.77
N LEU A 242 6.17 -6.70 -1.29
CA LEU A 242 6.84 -5.43 -1.07
C LEU A 242 6.34 -4.88 0.26
N VAL A 243 7.27 -4.60 1.15
CA VAL A 243 7.01 -3.99 2.47
C VAL A 243 7.78 -2.69 2.56
N GLU A 244 7.14 -1.65 3.08
CA GLU A 244 7.68 -0.29 2.99
C GLU A 244 7.42 0.50 4.28
N LYS A 245 8.38 1.37 4.59
CA LYS A 245 8.23 2.56 5.40
C LYS A 245 8.27 3.74 4.45
N SER A 246 7.16 4.48 4.32
CA SER A 246 7.05 5.61 3.40
C SER A 246 8.23 6.57 3.58
N GLU A 247 8.85 6.96 2.47
CA GLU A 247 9.98 7.90 2.40
C GLU A 247 11.26 7.47 3.17
N ALA A 248 11.34 6.21 3.63
CA ALA A 248 12.48 5.76 4.43
C ALA A 248 13.10 4.46 3.92
N ALA A 249 12.33 3.38 3.76
CA ALA A 249 12.89 2.09 3.42
C ALA A 249 11.88 1.19 2.69
N SER A 250 12.39 0.32 1.82
CA SER A 250 11.58 -0.71 1.17
C SER A 250 12.34 -2.03 1.03
N ALA A 251 11.60 -3.14 1.09
CA ALA A 251 12.18 -4.46 0.90
C ALA A 251 11.18 -5.44 0.28
N LEU A 252 11.72 -6.48 -0.34
CA LEU A 252 10.96 -7.63 -0.83
C LEU A 252 11.12 -8.81 0.13
N ILE A 253 10.00 -9.44 0.46
CA ILE A 253 9.95 -10.74 1.09
C ILE A 253 9.52 -11.74 0.03
N TYR A 254 10.35 -12.72 -0.30
CA TYR A 254 10.10 -13.64 -1.38
C TYR A 254 10.53 -15.07 -1.07
N TRP A 255 9.95 -16.04 -1.77
CA TRP A 255 10.30 -17.45 -1.69
C TRP A 255 11.46 -17.78 -2.64
N ASN A 256 12.59 -18.21 -2.10
CA ASN A 256 13.77 -18.56 -2.88
C ASN A 256 13.79 -20.03 -3.36
N GLY A 257 12.70 -20.77 -3.15
CA GLY A 257 12.57 -22.20 -3.44
C GLY A 257 12.74 -23.10 -2.21
N LYS A 258 13.18 -22.53 -1.07
CA LYS A 258 13.39 -23.28 0.20
C LYS A 258 12.74 -22.58 1.39
N ARG A 259 12.82 -21.27 1.46
CA ARG A 259 12.29 -20.43 2.54
C ARG A 259 11.98 -19.01 2.03
N TYR A 260 11.22 -18.26 2.80
CA TYR A 260 11.09 -16.81 2.60
C TYR A 260 12.39 -16.11 3.03
N VAL A 261 12.81 -15.14 2.24
CA VAL A 261 14.02 -14.36 2.46
C VAL A 261 13.72 -12.88 2.25
N TRP A 262 14.55 -12.04 2.84
CA TRP A 262 14.48 -10.58 2.75
C TRP A 262 15.47 -10.07 1.70
N SER A 263 15.06 -9.08 0.92
CA SER A 263 15.92 -8.32 0.02
C SER A 263 15.62 -6.84 0.11
N GLN A 264 16.60 -6.05 0.54
CA GLN A 264 16.47 -4.60 0.63
C GLN A 264 16.33 -3.99 -0.77
N GLN A 265 15.39 -3.05 -0.96
CA GLN A 265 15.13 -2.42 -2.25
C GLN A 265 15.40 -0.90 -2.25
N GLY A 266 15.41 -0.27 -1.09
CA GLY A 266 15.70 1.15 -0.90
C GLY A 266 15.95 1.48 0.58
N ASP A 267 16.71 2.53 0.81
CA ASP A 267 16.95 3.17 2.11
C ASP A 267 16.42 4.60 2.04
#